data_15e0d55a41b21d4b255dad3c3c8f1892
#
_entry.id   15e0d55a41b21d4b255dad3c3c8f1892
#
_cell.length_a   1.000
_cell.length_b   1.000
_cell.length_c   1.000
_cell.angle_alpha   90.00
_cell.angle_beta   90.00
_cell.angle_gamma   90.00
#
_symmetry.space_group_name_H-M   'P 1'
#
loop_
_entity.id
_entity.type
_entity.pdbx_description
1 polymer ?
#
loop_
_entity_poly.entity_id
_entity_poly.type
_entity_poly.pdbx_seq_one_letter_code
_entity_poly.pdbx_strand_id
1 'polypeptide(L)'
;MNKKNILLIAFIFVAILSIIITKPLGDLDELWNYNTARAISEGLCPYKDISMITTPGLPIITSIFLKLIANELIISRILAAFIWTGILFTIYKILKILIKEENTCLIFTALIGILCRDIYCIDYNIAILLIALFILYQELKNAQEVGENSKKDIIIRIISRGSNMHKAEHRSNTCRNSSII
;
A
#
# COMPACT_ATOMS: atom_id res chain seq x y z
N MET A 1 -21.82 0.71 6.07
CA MET A 1 -21.28 0.56 4.72
C MET A 1 -22.41 0.18 3.78
N ASN A 2 -22.57 0.84 2.63
CA ASN A 2 -23.67 0.56 1.69
C ASN A 2 -23.44 -0.80 1.00
N LYS A 3 -24.52 -1.57 0.71
CA LYS A 3 -24.45 -2.87 0.02
C LYS A 3 -23.62 -2.83 -1.27
N LYS A 4 -23.73 -1.75 -2.06
CA LYS A 4 -22.92 -1.53 -3.27
C LYS A 4 -21.39 -1.53 -2.97
N ASN A 5 -20.97 -0.90 -1.88
CA ASN A 5 -19.55 -0.87 -1.51
C ASN A 5 -19.03 -2.25 -1.08
N ILE A 6 -19.86 -3.04 -0.41
CA ILE A 6 -19.51 -4.42 0.00
C ILE A 6 -19.33 -5.28 -1.24
N LEU A 7 -20.26 -5.21 -2.19
CA LEU A 7 -20.19 -5.96 -3.45
C LEU A 7 -18.96 -5.54 -4.28
N LEU A 8 -18.66 -4.24 -4.32
CA LEU A 8 -17.47 -3.73 -5.03
C LEU A 8 -16.19 -4.27 -4.41
N ILE A 9 -16.06 -4.21 -3.08
CA ILE A 9 -14.89 -4.75 -2.36
C ILE A 9 -14.75 -6.25 -2.64
N ALA A 10 -15.83 -7.01 -2.52
CA ALA A 10 -15.81 -8.45 -2.79
C ALA A 10 -15.41 -8.76 -4.23
N PHE A 11 -15.92 -8.01 -5.21
CA PHE A 11 -15.55 -8.16 -6.62
C PHE A 11 -14.06 -7.86 -6.85
N ILE A 12 -13.57 -6.72 -6.33
CA ILE A 12 -12.16 -6.34 -6.44
C ILE A 12 -11.28 -7.41 -5.80
N PHE A 13 -11.64 -7.90 -4.60
CA PHE A 13 -10.88 -8.94 -3.90
C PHE A 13 -10.78 -10.22 -4.71
N VAL A 14 -11.90 -10.73 -5.24
CA VAL A 14 -11.93 -11.95 -6.04
C VAL A 14 -11.11 -11.79 -7.33
N ALA A 15 -11.22 -10.65 -8.00
CA ALA A 15 -10.46 -10.37 -9.22
C ALA A 15 -8.95 -10.33 -8.95
N ILE A 16 -8.51 -9.62 -7.90
CA ILE A 16 -7.09 -9.55 -7.52
C ILE A 16 -6.59 -10.92 -7.08
N LEU A 17 -7.35 -11.63 -6.24
CA LEU A 17 -6.97 -12.95 -5.75
C LEU A 17 -6.77 -13.93 -6.90
N SER A 18 -7.66 -13.91 -7.90
CA SER A 18 -7.54 -14.75 -9.10
C SER A 18 -6.23 -14.48 -9.85
N ILE A 19 -5.85 -13.21 -10.00
CA ILE A 19 -4.59 -12.82 -10.65
C ILE A 19 -3.38 -13.28 -9.85
N ILE A 20 -3.38 -13.02 -8.53
CA ILE A 20 -2.23 -13.35 -7.66
C ILE A 20 -2.01 -14.87 -7.56
N ILE A 21 -3.08 -15.66 -7.45
CA ILE A 21 -2.97 -17.12 -7.34
C ILE A 21 -2.42 -17.74 -8.62
N THR A 22 -2.81 -17.21 -9.78
CA THR A 22 -2.37 -17.72 -11.08
C THR A 22 -0.99 -17.20 -11.50
N LYS A 23 -0.46 -16.19 -10.80
CA LYS A 23 0.86 -15.60 -11.10
C LYS A 23 1.98 -16.63 -10.82
N PRO A 24 2.90 -16.87 -11.77
CA PRO A 24 4.04 -17.74 -11.54
C PRO A 24 4.95 -17.17 -10.42
N LEU A 25 5.73 -18.05 -9.80
CA LEU A 25 6.80 -17.69 -8.88
C LEU A 25 7.95 -17.08 -9.69
N GLY A 26 8.09 -15.77 -9.67
CA GLY A 26 9.14 -15.08 -10.41
C GLY A 26 9.53 -13.74 -9.77
N ASP A 27 8.80 -13.34 -8.75
CA ASP A 27 9.04 -12.08 -8.05
C ASP A 27 9.94 -12.34 -6.84
N LEU A 28 11.16 -11.79 -6.88
CA LEU A 28 12.14 -11.94 -5.80
C LEU A 28 11.66 -11.27 -4.51
N ASP A 29 10.94 -10.16 -4.59
CA ASP A 29 10.43 -9.45 -3.43
C ASP A 29 9.33 -10.24 -2.72
N GLU A 30 8.45 -10.92 -3.49
CA GLU A 30 7.45 -11.85 -2.94
C GLU A 30 8.12 -12.97 -2.15
N LEU A 31 9.12 -13.63 -2.75
CA LEU A 31 9.84 -14.74 -2.12
C LEU A 31 10.64 -14.29 -0.91
N TRP A 32 11.29 -13.14 -0.99
CA TRP A 32 12.07 -12.58 0.11
C TRP A 32 11.17 -12.26 1.30
N ASN A 33 10.06 -11.57 1.08
CA ASN A 33 9.09 -11.24 2.14
C ASN A 33 8.48 -12.49 2.75
N TYR A 34 8.10 -13.48 1.93
CA TYR A 34 7.57 -14.75 2.41
C TYR A 34 8.61 -15.52 3.25
N ASN A 35 9.83 -15.70 2.75
CA ASN A 35 10.89 -16.43 3.47
C ASN A 35 11.25 -15.76 4.81
N THR A 36 11.30 -14.42 4.82
CA THR A 36 11.52 -13.65 6.05
C THR A 36 10.38 -13.85 7.04
N ALA A 37 9.13 -13.76 6.58
CA ALA A 37 7.96 -14.00 7.43
C ALA A 37 7.90 -15.44 7.96
N ARG A 38 8.28 -16.42 7.14
CA ARG A 38 8.39 -17.81 7.53
C ARG A 38 9.44 -18.02 8.62
N ALA A 39 10.64 -17.48 8.44
CA ALA A 39 11.71 -17.57 9.42
C ALA A 39 11.31 -16.95 10.78
N ILE A 40 10.58 -15.81 10.76
CA ILE A 40 10.02 -15.21 11.97
C ILE A 40 8.94 -16.12 12.59
N SER A 41 8.09 -16.76 11.80
CA SER A 41 7.05 -17.69 12.30
C SER A 41 7.65 -18.91 12.99
N GLU A 42 8.85 -19.31 12.56
CA GLU A 42 9.66 -20.41 13.13
C GLU A 42 10.45 -19.97 14.40
N GLY A 43 10.39 -18.68 14.76
CA GLY A 43 10.96 -18.13 16.00
C GLY A 43 12.28 -17.38 15.83
N LEU A 44 12.76 -17.14 14.60
CA LEU A 44 13.95 -16.33 14.36
C LEU A 44 13.65 -14.83 14.55
N CYS A 45 14.59 -14.12 15.17
CA CYS A 45 14.44 -12.69 15.48
C CYS A 45 14.97 -11.83 14.33
N PRO A 46 14.16 -10.84 13.83
CA PRO A 46 14.64 -9.85 12.89
C PRO A 46 15.88 -9.11 13.39
N TYR A 47 16.82 -8.81 12.50
CA TYR A 47 18.11 -8.14 12.75
C TYR A 47 19.12 -8.90 13.62
N LYS A 48 18.68 -9.89 14.38
CA LYS A 48 19.58 -10.73 15.20
C LYS A 48 19.96 -12.00 14.45
N ASP A 49 18.95 -12.74 14.02
CA ASP A 49 19.12 -14.04 13.39
C ASP A 49 18.91 -13.96 11.87
N ILE A 50 18.23 -12.90 11.41
CA ILE A 50 17.92 -12.61 10.01
C ILE A 50 18.51 -11.25 9.65
N SER A 51 19.42 -11.23 8.66
CA SER A 51 19.91 -9.97 8.11
C SER A 51 18.84 -9.29 7.28
N MET A 52 18.42 -8.09 7.66
CA MET A 52 17.36 -7.33 7.00
C MET A 52 17.82 -5.92 6.67
N ILE A 53 17.53 -5.49 5.45
CA ILE A 53 17.77 -4.11 4.98
C ILE A 53 16.50 -3.27 5.15
N THR A 54 15.32 -3.92 5.11
CA THR A 54 14.00 -3.27 5.17
C THR A 54 13.39 -3.38 6.56
N THR A 55 12.35 -2.58 6.80
CA THR A 55 11.58 -2.65 8.05
C THR A 55 10.85 -3.97 8.21
N PRO A 56 10.86 -4.62 9.38
CA PRO A 56 10.30 -5.95 9.59
C PRO A 56 8.77 -5.96 9.77
N GLY A 57 8.10 -4.79 9.70
CA GLY A 57 6.69 -4.65 10.05
C GLY A 57 5.77 -5.58 9.26
N LEU A 58 5.87 -5.57 7.93
CA LEU A 58 5.03 -6.44 7.09
C LEU A 58 5.39 -7.93 7.23
N PRO A 59 6.67 -8.37 7.23
CA PRO A 59 7.04 -9.73 7.55
C PRO A 59 6.54 -10.22 8.92
N ILE A 60 6.57 -9.38 9.96
CA ILE A 60 6.03 -9.74 11.28
C ILE A 60 4.51 -9.98 11.21
N ILE A 61 3.76 -9.09 10.56
CA ILE A 61 2.31 -9.27 10.38
C ILE A 61 2.05 -10.57 9.61
N THR A 62 2.76 -10.79 8.51
CA THR A 62 2.62 -12.00 7.70
C THR A 62 2.96 -13.26 8.50
N SER A 63 4.00 -13.23 9.34
CA SER A 63 4.41 -14.36 10.17
C SER A 63 3.34 -14.82 11.15
N ILE A 64 2.52 -13.89 11.66
CA ILE A 64 1.39 -14.22 12.53
C ILE A 64 0.37 -15.08 11.77
N PHE A 65 0.03 -14.70 10.54
CA PHE A 65 -0.91 -15.47 9.71
C PHE A 65 -0.32 -16.83 9.30
N LEU A 66 0.97 -16.88 8.96
CA LEU A 66 1.66 -18.15 8.65
C LEU A 66 1.65 -19.11 9.85
N LYS A 67 1.87 -18.59 11.05
CA LYS A 67 1.86 -19.38 12.29
C LYS A 67 0.46 -19.89 12.68
N LEU A 68 -0.58 -19.06 12.44
CA LEU A 68 -1.94 -19.37 12.87
C LEU A 68 -2.71 -20.25 11.88
N ILE A 69 -2.43 -20.13 10.58
CA ILE A 69 -3.22 -20.80 9.53
C ILE A 69 -2.42 -21.92 8.91
N ALA A 70 -1.38 -21.61 8.17
CA ALA A 70 -0.48 -22.57 7.53
C ALA A 70 0.78 -21.84 7.05
N ASN A 71 1.92 -22.54 7.10
CA ASN A 71 3.19 -21.99 6.65
C ASN A 71 3.36 -22.19 5.13
N GLU A 72 2.47 -21.57 4.35
CA GLU A 72 2.42 -21.70 2.90
C GLU A 72 2.38 -20.35 2.21
N LEU A 73 3.00 -20.25 1.03
CA LEU A 73 3.03 -19.03 0.22
C LEU A 73 1.63 -18.50 -0.10
N ILE A 74 0.64 -19.35 -0.24
CA ILE A 74 -0.75 -18.98 -0.52
C ILE A 74 -1.32 -18.02 0.52
N ILE A 75 -0.94 -18.16 1.79
CA ILE A 75 -1.38 -17.28 2.87
C ILE A 75 -0.84 -15.87 2.65
N SER A 76 0.45 -15.76 2.28
CA SER A 76 1.08 -14.49 1.92
C SER A 76 0.37 -13.82 0.72
N ARG A 77 -0.01 -14.60 -0.28
CA ARG A 77 -0.75 -14.14 -1.47
C ARG A 77 -2.17 -13.67 -1.13
N ILE A 78 -2.86 -14.36 -0.24
CA ILE A 78 -4.18 -13.91 0.25
C ILE A 78 -4.04 -12.58 0.99
N LEU A 79 -3.02 -12.42 1.83
CA LEU A 79 -2.77 -11.16 2.54
C LEU A 79 -2.45 -10.02 1.54
N ALA A 80 -1.64 -10.29 0.52
CA ALA A 80 -1.40 -9.34 -0.57
C ALA A 80 -2.71 -8.91 -1.26
N ALA A 81 -3.61 -9.86 -1.55
CA ALA A 81 -4.91 -9.55 -2.14
C ALA A 81 -5.77 -8.64 -1.25
N PHE A 82 -5.74 -8.83 0.07
CA PHE A 82 -6.43 -7.92 1.00
C PHE A 82 -5.84 -6.50 0.97
N ILE A 83 -4.52 -6.35 0.99
CA ILE A 83 -3.85 -5.05 0.96
C ILE A 83 -4.15 -4.34 -0.36
N TRP A 84 -4.01 -5.01 -1.50
CA TRP A 84 -4.30 -4.45 -2.82
C TRP A 84 -5.77 -4.09 -3.01
N THR A 85 -6.69 -4.87 -2.45
CA THR A 85 -8.12 -4.53 -2.41
C THR A 85 -8.34 -3.23 -1.63
N GLY A 86 -7.67 -3.08 -0.49
CA GLY A 86 -7.69 -1.84 0.28
C GLY A 86 -7.17 -0.64 -0.51
N ILE A 87 -6.08 -0.81 -1.25
CA ILE A 87 -5.50 0.22 -2.12
C ILE A 87 -6.51 0.65 -3.20
N LEU A 88 -7.02 -0.28 -4.00
CA LEU A 88 -7.95 0.04 -5.09
C LEU A 88 -9.27 0.62 -4.56
N PHE A 89 -9.79 0.11 -3.44
CA PHE A 89 -10.98 0.67 -2.82
C PHE A 89 -10.74 2.10 -2.30
N THR A 90 -9.57 2.39 -1.72
CA THR A 90 -9.22 3.73 -1.27
C THR A 90 -9.07 4.69 -2.45
N ILE A 91 -8.44 4.26 -3.55
CA ILE A 91 -8.37 5.01 -4.81
C ILE A 91 -9.78 5.32 -5.33
N TYR A 92 -10.67 4.33 -5.37
CA TYR A 92 -12.08 4.55 -5.76
C TYR A 92 -12.75 5.61 -4.88
N LYS A 93 -12.53 5.58 -3.57
CA LYS A 93 -13.07 6.59 -2.64
C LYS A 93 -12.50 7.98 -2.89
N ILE A 94 -11.21 8.09 -3.17
CA ILE A 94 -10.56 9.36 -3.53
C ILE A 94 -11.14 9.89 -4.84
N LEU A 95 -11.28 9.04 -5.86
CA LEU A 95 -11.87 9.42 -7.14
C LEU A 95 -13.32 9.92 -6.96
N LYS A 96 -14.11 9.30 -6.09
CA LYS A 96 -15.49 9.78 -5.79
C LYS A 96 -15.54 11.17 -5.13
N ILE A 97 -14.48 11.58 -4.45
CA ILE A 97 -14.37 12.95 -3.91
C ILE A 97 -14.07 13.95 -5.04
N LEU A 98 -13.23 13.54 -6.01
CA LEU A 98 -12.74 14.41 -7.08
C LEU A 98 -13.70 14.45 -8.28
N ILE A 99 -14.29 13.30 -8.63
CA ILE A 99 -15.14 13.08 -9.80
C ILE A 99 -16.53 12.68 -9.31
N LYS A 100 -17.57 13.45 -9.69
CA LYS A 100 -18.94 13.20 -9.23
C LYS A 100 -19.58 11.96 -9.89
N GLU A 101 -19.11 11.59 -11.07
CA GLU A 101 -19.69 10.50 -11.87
C GLU A 101 -19.15 9.13 -11.42
N GLU A 102 -20.04 8.26 -10.97
CA GLU A 102 -19.69 6.95 -10.39
C GLU A 102 -19.08 6.00 -11.42
N ASN A 103 -19.61 5.98 -12.65
CA ASN A 103 -19.12 5.11 -13.72
C ASN A 103 -17.68 5.45 -14.11
N THR A 104 -17.37 6.72 -14.24
CA THR A 104 -16.02 7.20 -14.51
C THR A 104 -15.04 6.80 -13.39
N CYS A 105 -15.44 6.91 -12.11
CA CYS A 105 -14.63 6.44 -11.00
C CYS A 105 -14.34 4.93 -11.07
N LEU A 106 -15.34 4.12 -11.42
CA LEU A 106 -15.17 2.67 -11.57
C LEU A 106 -14.23 2.33 -12.73
N ILE A 107 -14.37 2.99 -13.88
CA ILE A 107 -13.52 2.78 -15.06
C ILE A 107 -12.06 3.10 -14.72
N PHE A 108 -11.78 4.26 -14.09
CA PHE A 108 -10.42 4.61 -13.69
C PHE A 108 -9.84 3.65 -12.65
N THR A 109 -10.64 3.22 -11.67
CA THR A 109 -10.19 2.23 -10.68
C THR A 109 -9.85 0.89 -11.33
N ALA A 110 -10.69 0.43 -12.26
CA ALA A 110 -10.44 -0.81 -13.01
C ALA A 110 -9.19 -0.70 -13.90
N LEU A 111 -9.01 0.44 -14.58
CA LEU A 111 -7.83 0.70 -15.40
C LEU A 111 -6.55 0.67 -14.56
N ILE A 112 -6.54 1.34 -13.42
CA ILE A 112 -5.40 1.32 -12.47
C ILE A 112 -5.15 -0.13 -12.01
N GLY A 113 -6.21 -0.87 -11.66
CA GLY A 113 -6.09 -2.28 -11.27
C GLY A 113 -5.45 -3.15 -12.35
N ILE A 114 -5.83 -2.96 -13.61
CA ILE A 114 -5.25 -3.70 -14.75
C ILE A 114 -3.78 -3.32 -14.96
N LEU A 115 -3.45 -2.03 -14.90
CA LEU A 115 -2.08 -1.55 -15.06
C LEU A 115 -1.14 -2.03 -13.96
N CYS A 116 -1.66 -2.18 -12.74
CA CYS A 116 -0.88 -2.64 -11.58
C CYS A 116 -0.80 -4.18 -11.45
N ARG A 117 -1.42 -4.96 -12.34
CA ARG A 117 -1.52 -6.42 -12.20
C ARG A 117 -0.17 -7.13 -12.04
N ASP A 118 0.88 -6.64 -12.70
CA ASP A 118 2.19 -7.28 -12.72
C ASP A 118 2.96 -7.06 -11.41
N ILE A 119 2.59 -6.04 -10.63
CA ILE A 119 3.17 -5.72 -9.32
C ILE A 119 2.33 -6.24 -8.13
N TYR A 120 1.30 -7.03 -8.39
CA TYR A 120 0.50 -7.66 -7.33
C TYR A 120 1.32 -8.74 -6.62
N CYS A 121 2.01 -8.34 -5.58
CA CYS A 121 2.75 -9.21 -4.67
C CYS A 121 2.68 -8.64 -3.26
N ILE A 122 3.21 -9.36 -2.29
CA ILE A 122 3.39 -8.84 -0.94
C ILE A 122 4.77 -8.16 -0.87
N ASP A 123 4.75 -6.84 -0.68
CA ASP A 123 5.94 -6.02 -0.53
C ASP A 123 5.70 -4.94 0.54
N TYR A 124 6.76 -4.51 1.24
CA TYR A 124 6.69 -3.44 2.25
C TYR A 124 6.18 -2.11 1.67
N ASN A 125 6.48 -1.83 0.39
CA ASN A 125 6.02 -0.61 -0.29
C ASN A 125 4.50 -0.55 -0.41
N ILE A 126 3.80 -1.67 -0.63
CA ILE A 126 2.33 -1.69 -0.76
C ILE A 126 1.64 -1.35 0.56
N ALA A 127 2.21 -1.75 1.69
CA ALA A 127 1.67 -1.40 3.00
C ALA A 127 1.80 0.11 3.26
N ILE A 128 2.95 0.69 2.92
CA ILE A 128 3.18 2.14 2.99
C ILE A 128 2.25 2.89 2.05
N LEU A 129 2.07 2.40 0.82
CA LEU A 129 1.15 2.98 -0.16
C LEU A 129 -0.29 2.99 0.35
N LEU A 130 -0.76 1.89 0.95
CA LEU A 130 -2.10 1.83 1.52
C LEU A 130 -2.30 2.87 2.62
N ILE A 131 -1.33 3.00 3.54
CA ILE A 131 -1.39 3.99 4.62
C ILE A 131 -1.39 5.41 4.05
N ALA A 132 -0.50 5.70 3.09
CA ALA A 132 -0.41 7.01 2.46
C ALA A 132 -1.71 7.40 1.74
N LEU A 133 -2.31 6.47 0.98
CA LEU A 133 -3.59 6.69 0.32
C LEU A 133 -4.73 6.89 1.33
N PHE A 134 -4.72 6.15 2.43
CA PHE A 134 -5.74 6.30 3.48
C PHE A 134 -5.64 7.68 4.15
N ILE A 135 -4.42 8.15 4.46
CA ILE A 135 -4.20 9.50 4.99
C ILE A 135 -4.68 10.55 3.99
N LEU A 136 -4.31 10.41 2.71
CA LEU A 136 -4.77 11.31 1.64
C LEU A 136 -6.31 11.34 1.54
N TYR A 137 -6.96 10.16 1.60
CA TYR A 137 -8.42 10.07 1.60
C TYR A 137 -9.04 10.84 2.78
N GLN A 138 -8.50 10.70 3.99
CA GLN A 138 -9.00 11.40 5.18
C GLN A 138 -8.82 12.91 5.05
N GLU A 139 -7.67 13.38 4.57
CA GLU A 139 -7.42 14.81 4.34
C GLU A 139 -8.38 15.39 3.30
N LEU A 140 -8.62 14.69 2.18
CA LEU A 140 -9.56 15.12 1.15
C LEU A 140 -11.01 15.14 1.67
N LYS A 141 -11.40 14.16 2.49
CA LYS A 141 -12.72 14.10 3.09
C LYS A 141 -12.93 15.27 4.05
N ASN A 142 -11.98 15.53 4.95
CA ASN A 142 -12.03 16.65 5.88
C ASN A 142 -12.13 18.00 5.13
N ALA A 143 -11.38 18.13 4.01
CA ALA A 143 -11.45 19.32 3.16
C ALA A 143 -12.83 19.53 2.54
N GLN A 144 -13.50 18.45 2.18
CA GLN A 144 -14.83 18.52 1.61
C GLN A 144 -15.87 19.00 2.63
N GLU A 145 -15.71 18.65 3.91
CA GLU A 145 -16.58 19.06 5.01
C GLU A 145 -16.40 20.55 5.39
N VAL A 146 -15.21 21.11 5.21
CA VAL A 146 -14.89 22.52 5.57
C VAL A 146 -15.27 23.53 4.47
N GLY A 147 -15.64 23.09 3.25
CA GLY A 147 -16.13 23.93 2.14
C GLY A 147 -15.20 24.03 0.94
N GLU A 148 -15.74 24.51 -0.19
CA GLU A 148 -15.06 24.47 -1.51
C GLU A 148 -13.75 25.27 -1.59
N ASN A 149 -13.58 26.31 -0.79
CA ASN A 149 -12.34 27.12 -0.76
C ASN A 149 -11.16 26.36 -0.13
N SER A 150 -11.43 25.38 0.72
CA SER A 150 -10.40 24.60 1.41
C SER A 150 -9.74 23.53 0.53
N LYS A 151 -10.37 23.10 -0.58
CA LYS A 151 -9.79 22.07 -1.48
C LYS A 151 -8.50 22.53 -2.14
N LYS A 152 -8.46 23.80 -2.59
CA LYS A 152 -7.25 24.39 -3.18
C LYS A 152 -6.14 24.53 -2.14
N ASP A 153 -6.48 24.94 -0.93
CA ASP A 153 -5.52 25.13 0.17
C ASP A 153 -4.90 23.79 0.62
N ILE A 154 -5.65 22.70 0.59
CA ILE A 154 -5.14 21.37 0.97
C ILE A 154 -4.23 20.80 -0.09
N ILE A 155 -4.58 20.92 -1.36
CA ILE A 155 -3.70 20.50 -2.47
C ILE A 155 -2.38 21.27 -2.40
N ILE A 156 -2.45 22.60 -2.17
CA ILE A 156 -1.26 23.44 -1.99
C ILE A 156 -0.45 23.03 -0.76
N ARG A 157 -1.10 22.70 0.38
CA ARG A 157 -0.40 22.22 1.60
C ARG A 157 0.26 20.85 1.40
N ILE A 158 -0.38 19.93 0.71
CA ILE A 158 0.21 18.60 0.40
C ILE A 158 1.45 18.78 -0.48
N ILE A 159 1.34 19.60 -1.54
CA ILE A 159 2.46 19.89 -2.45
C ILE A 159 3.59 20.62 -1.70
N SER A 160 3.26 21.61 -0.87
CA SER A 160 4.25 22.37 -0.10
C SER A 160 4.95 21.52 0.97
N ARG A 161 4.26 20.59 1.63
CA ARG A 161 4.86 19.65 2.57
C ARG A 161 5.81 18.68 1.86
N GLY A 162 5.41 18.14 0.70
CA GLY A 162 6.28 17.29 -0.12
C GLY A 162 7.55 18.00 -0.58
N SER A 163 7.44 19.27 -1.01
CA SER A 163 8.60 20.07 -1.42
C SER A 163 9.52 20.45 -0.25
N ASN A 164 8.98 20.63 0.95
CA ASN A 164 9.77 20.93 2.14
C ASN A 164 10.54 19.70 2.66
N MET A 165 9.99 18.49 2.54
CA MET A 165 10.71 17.24 2.84
C MET A 165 11.90 17.07 1.89
N HIS A 166 11.73 17.32 0.60
CA HIS A 166 12.83 17.26 -0.37
C HIS A 166 13.94 18.29 -0.11
N LYS A 167 13.57 19.51 0.34
CA LYS A 167 14.54 20.55 0.73
C LYS A 167 15.30 20.20 2.02
N ALA A 168 14.64 19.54 2.99
CA ALA A 168 15.28 19.09 4.21
C ALA A 168 16.31 18.00 3.94
N GLU A 169 16.00 17.06 3.06
CA GLU A 169 16.91 15.99 2.63
C GLU A 169 18.14 16.56 1.88
N HIS A 170 17.92 17.54 1.00
CA HIS A 170 19.02 18.20 0.31
C HIS A 170 19.95 18.97 1.25
N ARG A 171 19.41 19.62 2.31
CA ARG A 171 20.22 20.30 3.34
C ARG A 171 21.02 19.32 4.18
N SER A 172 20.46 18.17 4.55
CA SER A 172 21.17 17.14 5.33
C SER A 172 22.35 16.55 4.54
N ASN A 173 22.19 16.36 3.24
CA ASN A 173 23.25 15.86 2.37
C ASN A 173 24.36 16.90 2.14
N THR A 174 24.03 18.18 2.10
CA THR A 174 25.01 19.27 1.94
C THR A 174 25.86 19.46 3.21
N CYS A 175 25.25 19.33 4.40
CA CYS A 175 25.99 19.37 5.67
C CYS A 175 26.92 18.16 5.85
N ARG A 176 26.57 17.00 5.28
CA ARG A 176 27.40 15.79 5.39
C ARG A 176 28.65 15.86 4.50
N ASN A 177 28.57 16.56 3.36
CA ASN A 177 29.72 16.74 2.45
C ASN A 177 30.69 17.86 2.87
N SER A 178 30.26 18.79 3.74
CA SER A 178 31.15 19.85 4.27
C SER A 178 31.93 19.45 5.53
N SER A 179 31.73 18.25 6.04
CA SER A 179 32.46 17.73 7.22
C SER A 179 33.59 16.75 6.84
N ILE A 180 33.92 16.64 5.55
CA ILE A 180 35.00 15.78 5.02
C ILE A 180 36.03 16.66 4.25
N ILE A 181 36.51 17.73 4.88
CA ILE A 181 37.71 18.46 4.44
C ILE A 181 38.53 18.77 5.68
#